data_a0aa3ba1c2f48541782ca36693e4a54e
#
_entry.id   a0aa3ba1c2f48541782ca36693e4a54e
#
_cell.length_a   1.000
_cell.length_b   1.000
_cell.length_c   1.000
_cell.angle_alpha   90.00
_cell.angle_beta   90.00
_cell.angle_gamma   90.00
#
_symmetry.space_group_name_H-M   'P 1'
#
loop_
_entity.id
_entity.type
_entity.pdbx_description
1 polymer ?
#
loop_
_entity_poly.entity_id
_entity_poly.type
_entity_poly.pdbx_seq_one_letter_code
_entity_poly.pdbx_strand_id
1 'polypeptide(L)'
;MSRLVGRLLLLLLGCWILSVASVLAVGNLDDAQPADAIVVLGAAQYAGRPSPVLEARLDHAVQLYRRKIATRLIVTGGRARGDISSEAETSARYARRRGVPVSAIIIENESRSTSEQMHAVARIARQQQLGSVVLVSDRFHMLRLLLTAWKLGVPAHGSPTRSSPIALTDMAGIRYVLAESVKAPLAFILEDGGASNDGATAGTTRGTAAK
;
A
#
# COMPACT_ATOMS: atom_id res chain seq x y z
N MET A 1 31.45 -23.48 -20.34
CA MET A 1 30.23 -22.66 -20.42
C MET A 1 28.99 -23.33 -19.86
N SER A 2 28.68 -24.59 -20.16
CA SER A 2 27.46 -25.28 -19.69
C SER A 2 27.31 -25.38 -18.17
N ARG A 3 28.38 -25.68 -17.41
CA ARG A 3 28.33 -25.77 -15.93
C ARG A 3 28.08 -24.42 -15.23
N LEU A 4 28.59 -23.33 -15.78
CA LEU A 4 28.37 -21.98 -15.25
C LEU A 4 26.91 -21.53 -15.45
N VAL A 5 26.38 -21.78 -16.63
CA VAL A 5 24.97 -21.51 -16.96
C VAL A 5 24.04 -22.32 -16.04
N GLY A 6 24.33 -23.63 -15.85
CA GLY A 6 23.54 -24.47 -14.95
C GLY A 6 23.54 -23.96 -13.48
N ARG A 7 24.71 -23.52 -12.97
CA ARG A 7 24.81 -22.93 -11.62
C ARG A 7 24.03 -21.62 -11.52
N LEU A 8 24.09 -20.75 -12.53
CA LEU A 8 23.34 -19.50 -12.57
C LEU A 8 21.83 -19.75 -12.54
N LEU A 9 21.34 -20.70 -13.35
CA LEU A 9 19.93 -21.08 -13.37
C LEU A 9 19.46 -21.64 -12.02
N LEU A 10 20.26 -22.45 -11.37
CA LEU A 10 19.95 -22.97 -10.03
C LEU A 10 19.89 -21.85 -8.98
N LEU A 11 20.80 -20.87 -9.04
CA LEU A 11 20.77 -19.70 -8.16
C LEU A 11 19.51 -18.87 -8.38
N LEU A 12 19.16 -18.56 -9.65
CA LEU A 12 17.95 -17.83 -9.98
C LEU A 12 16.69 -18.55 -9.51
N LEU A 13 16.62 -19.86 -9.71
CA LEU A 13 15.51 -20.69 -9.20
C LEU A 13 15.44 -20.65 -7.67
N GLY A 14 16.56 -20.77 -6.96
CA GLY A 14 16.64 -20.67 -5.52
C GLY A 14 16.17 -19.31 -5.00
N CYS A 15 16.62 -18.21 -5.62
CA CYS A 15 16.17 -16.86 -5.28
C CYS A 15 14.65 -16.69 -5.50
N TRP A 16 14.12 -17.23 -6.58
CA TRP A 16 12.70 -17.17 -6.87
C TRP A 16 11.86 -17.97 -5.87
N ILE A 17 12.27 -19.20 -5.52
CA ILE A 17 11.62 -20.02 -4.49
C ILE A 17 11.63 -19.27 -3.14
N LEU A 18 12.75 -18.66 -2.77
CA LEU A 18 12.85 -17.86 -1.55
C LEU A 18 11.89 -16.66 -1.60
N SER A 19 11.76 -16.00 -2.74
CA SER A 19 10.80 -14.90 -2.92
C SER A 19 9.36 -15.37 -2.74
N VAL A 20 8.96 -16.49 -3.34
CA VAL A 20 7.63 -17.10 -3.14
C VAL A 20 7.39 -17.42 -1.66
N ALA A 21 8.35 -18.06 -1.01
CA ALA A 21 8.27 -18.37 0.41
C ALA A 21 8.11 -17.11 1.28
N SER A 22 8.83 -16.05 0.94
CA SER A 22 8.73 -14.74 1.63
C SER A 22 7.35 -14.09 1.47
N VAL A 23 6.78 -14.12 0.26
CA VAL A 23 5.41 -13.62 0.01
C VAL A 23 4.40 -14.36 0.88
N LEU A 24 4.50 -15.70 0.94
CA LEU A 24 3.60 -16.51 1.74
C LEU A 24 3.82 -16.31 3.25
N ALA A 25 5.05 -16.26 3.71
CA ALA A 25 5.39 -16.07 5.12
C ALA A 25 4.89 -14.70 5.61
N VAL A 26 5.28 -13.61 4.93
CA VAL A 26 4.88 -12.24 5.30
C VAL A 26 3.37 -12.06 5.16
N GLY A 27 2.73 -12.63 4.13
CA GLY A 27 1.28 -12.57 3.95
C GLY A 27 0.49 -13.31 5.04
N ASN A 28 1.10 -14.18 5.83
CA ASN A 28 0.46 -14.88 6.96
C ASN A 28 0.67 -14.17 8.30
N LEU A 29 1.61 -13.23 8.37
CA LEU A 29 1.89 -12.47 9.59
C LEU A 29 0.90 -11.31 9.73
N ASP A 30 0.26 -11.23 10.87
CA ASP A 30 -0.52 -10.06 11.29
C ASP A 30 0.26 -9.39 12.43
N ASP A 31 0.90 -8.28 12.09
CA ASP A 31 1.74 -7.48 13.00
C ASP A 31 1.05 -6.16 13.38
N ALA A 32 -0.29 -6.16 13.47
CA ALA A 32 -1.04 -4.97 13.84
C ALA A 32 -0.68 -4.53 15.27
N GLN A 33 -0.03 -3.39 15.38
CA GLN A 33 0.38 -2.74 16.64
C GLN A 33 -0.22 -1.33 16.71
N PRO A 34 -0.27 -0.69 17.89
CA PRO A 34 -0.63 0.71 18.00
C PRO A 34 0.21 1.58 17.08
N ALA A 35 -0.45 2.39 16.25
CA ALA A 35 0.15 3.23 15.23
C ALA A 35 -0.66 4.54 15.09
N ASP A 36 -0.14 5.50 14.31
CA ASP A 36 -0.82 6.79 14.12
C ASP A 36 -1.95 6.71 13.10
N ALA A 37 -1.83 5.82 12.11
CA ALA A 37 -2.86 5.63 11.10
C ALA A 37 -2.95 4.17 10.62
N ILE A 38 -4.16 3.77 10.21
CA ILE A 38 -4.42 2.58 9.41
C ILE A 38 -4.50 3.02 7.95
N VAL A 39 -3.80 2.34 7.06
CA VAL A 39 -3.78 2.63 5.62
C VAL A 39 -4.46 1.49 4.88
N VAL A 40 -5.52 1.78 4.15
CA VAL A 40 -6.19 0.81 3.26
C VAL A 40 -5.76 1.06 1.83
N LEU A 41 -5.05 0.09 1.25
CA LEU A 41 -4.67 0.13 -0.15
C LEU A 41 -5.91 -0.12 -1.03
N GLY A 42 -6.06 0.73 -2.06
CA GLY A 42 -7.13 0.62 -3.04
C GLY A 42 -7.18 -0.74 -3.73
N ALA A 43 -8.36 -1.08 -4.18
CA ALA A 43 -8.66 -2.16 -5.10
C ALA A 43 -9.87 -1.72 -5.93
N ALA A 44 -10.38 -2.55 -6.82
CA ALA A 44 -11.48 -2.15 -7.69
C ALA A 44 -12.73 -1.72 -6.90
N GLN A 45 -13.49 -0.80 -7.49
CA GLN A 45 -14.83 -0.43 -7.08
C GLN A 45 -15.78 -0.51 -8.29
N TYR A 46 -17.07 -0.66 -8.07
CA TYR A 46 -18.09 -0.77 -9.14
C TYR A 46 -19.25 0.17 -8.84
N ALA A 47 -19.41 1.20 -9.66
CA ALA A 47 -20.48 2.19 -9.53
C ALA A 47 -20.62 2.76 -8.10
N GLY A 48 -19.50 3.08 -7.45
CA GLY A 48 -19.46 3.66 -6.10
C GLY A 48 -19.65 2.65 -4.96
N ARG A 49 -19.58 1.35 -5.24
CA ARG A 49 -19.54 0.27 -4.26
C ARG A 49 -18.18 -0.40 -4.26
N PRO A 50 -17.60 -0.74 -3.11
CA PRO A 50 -16.33 -1.48 -3.10
C PRO A 50 -16.52 -2.84 -3.76
N SER A 51 -15.50 -3.31 -4.49
CA SER A 51 -15.43 -4.72 -4.90
C SER A 51 -15.36 -5.62 -3.66
N PRO A 52 -15.67 -6.92 -3.77
CA PRO A 52 -15.54 -7.84 -2.62
C PRO A 52 -14.14 -7.85 -2.00
N VAL A 53 -13.09 -7.64 -2.80
CA VAL A 53 -11.70 -7.52 -2.32
C VAL A 53 -11.51 -6.24 -1.50
N LEU A 54 -11.96 -5.10 -2.03
CA LEU A 54 -11.86 -3.82 -1.32
C LEU A 54 -12.72 -3.82 -0.05
N GLU A 55 -13.92 -4.43 -0.10
CA GLU A 55 -14.80 -4.57 1.05
C GLU A 55 -14.12 -5.36 2.19
N ALA A 56 -13.48 -6.48 1.87
CA ALA A 56 -12.76 -7.29 2.85
C ALA A 56 -11.62 -6.50 3.53
N ARG A 57 -10.88 -5.68 2.78
CA ARG A 57 -9.84 -4.79 3.34
C ARG A 57 -10.46 -3.74 4.26
N LEU A 58 -11.56 -3.11 3.82
CA LEU A 58 -12.25 -2.08 4.60
C LEU A 58 -12.86 -2.63 5.88
N ASP A 59 -13.47 -3.80 5.85
CA ASP A 59 -14.00 -4.45 7.04
C ASP A 59 -12.90 -4.73 8.06
N HIS A 60 -11.76 -5.23 7.60
CA HIS A 60 -10.59 -5.46 8.45
C HIS A 60 -10.07 -4.14 9.05
N ALA A 61 -9.91 -3.10 8.24
CA ALA A 61 -9.44 -1.79 8.70
C ALA A 61 -10.40 -1.15 9.72
N VAL A 62 -11.72 -1.26 9.50
CA VAL A 62 -12.72 -0.79 10.46
C VAL A 62 -12.65 -1.57 11.79
N GLN A 63 -12.38 -2.88 11.76
CA GLN A 63 -12.15 -3.66 12.97
C GLN A 63 -10.91 -3.18 13.73
N LEU A 64 -9.79 -2.92 13.03
CA LEU A 64 -8.58 -2.36 13.65
C LEU A 64 -8.85 -0.99 14.26
N TYR A 65 -9.59 -0.13 13.56
CA TYR A 65 -9.99 1.19 14.06
C TYR A 65 -10.84 1.07 15.33
N ARG A 66 -11.84 0.18 15.36
CA ARG A 66 -12.67 -0.08 16.55
C ARG A 66 -11.87 -0.63 17.73
N ARG A 67 -10.83 -1.40 17.44
CA ARG A 67 -9.86 -1.89 18.45
C ARG A 67 -8.89 -0.80 18.91
N LYS A 68 -9.00 0.43 18.39
CA LYS A 68 -8.14 1.58 18.71
C LYS A 68 -6.66 1.33 18.37
N ILE A 69 -6.38 0.55 17.35
CA ILE A 69 -5.02 0.35 16.83
C ILE A 69 -4.48 1.68 16.29
N ALA A 70 -5.32 2.51 15.67
CA ALA A 70 -4.98 3.89 15.31
C ALA A 70 -6.23 4.77 15.39
N THR A 71 -6.00 6.09 15.42
CA THR A 71 -7.06 7.11 15.46
C THR A 71 -7.39 7.69 14.10
N ARG A 72 -6.58 7.40 13.07
CA ARG A 72 -6.74 7.88 11.69
C ARG A 72 -6.87 6.71 10.73
N LEU A 73 -7.64 6.90 9.67
CA LEU A 73 -7.82 5.95 8.57
C LEU A 73 -7.47 6.64 7.26
N ILE A 74 -6.39 6.23 6.61
CA ILE A 74 -6.00 6.68 5.28
C ILE A 74 -6.56 5.68 4.28
N VAL A 75 -7.35 6.15 3.32
CA VAL A 75 -7.88 5.33 2.23
C VAL A 75 -7.31 5.83 0.92
N THR A 76 -6.75 4.93 0.11
CA THR A 76 -6.05 5.26 -1.13
C THR A 76 -6.73 4.67 -2.35
N GLY A 77 -6.45 5.25 -3.51
CA GLY A 77 -6.86 4.72 -4.80
C GLY A 77 -7.65 5.72 -5.63
N GLY A 78 -7.17 5.91 -6.85
CA GLY A 78 -7.68 6.86 -7.81
C GLY A 78 -8.99 6.44 -8.46
N ARG A 79 -9.34 7.17 -9.52
CA ARG A 79 -10.54 6.98 -10.32
C ARG A 79 -10.17 6.33 -11.65
N ALA A 80 -10.76 5.19 -11.98
CA ALA A 80 -10.64 4.63 -13.30
C ALA A 80 -11.45 5.43 -14.33
N ARG A 81 -11.07 5.33 -15.60
CA ARG A 81 -11.76 6.05 -16.68
C ARG A 81 -13.22 5.58 -16.77
N GLY A 82 -14.15 6.51 -16.70
CA GLY A 82 -15.59 6.24 -16.74
C GLY A 82 -16.24 6.03 -15.37
N ASP A 83 -15.47 5.95 -14.31
CA ASP A 83 -16.01 5.82 -12.95
C ASP A 83 -16.58 7.15 -12.43
N ILE A 84 -17.66 7.07 -11.66
CA ILE A 84 -18.29 8.24 -11.01
C ILE A 84 -17.57 8.65 -9.72
N SER A 85 -16.79 7.75 -9.11
CA SER A 85 -16.02 8.00 -7.88
C SER A 85 -14.72 7.21 -7.88
N SER A 86 -13.75 7.69 -7.10
CA SER A 86 -12.50 6.97 -6.88
C SER A 86 -12.68 5.78 -5.92
N GLU A 87 -11.69 4.89 -5.89
CA GLU A 87 -11.63 3.81 -4.90
C GLU A 87 -11.56 4.39 -3.48
N ALA A 88 -10.76 5.44 -3.26
CA ALA A 88 -10.63 6.11 -1.97
C ALA A 88 -11.92 6.80 -1.52
N GLU A 89 -12.65 7.50 -2.40
CA GLU A 89 -13.95 8.10 -2.08
C GLU A 89 -14.98 7.03 -1.72
N THR A 90 -14.98 5.92 -2.43
CA THR A 90 -15.84 4.76 -2.16
C THR A 90 -15.50 4.13 -0.81
N SER A 91 -14.21 3.97 -0.52
CA SER A 91 -13.70 3.47 0.76
C SER A 91 -14.08 4.37 1.93
N ALA A 92 -13.94 5.70 1.77
CA ALA A 92 -14.34 6.67 2.80
C ALA A 92 -15.85 6.60 3.10
N ARG A 93 -16.70 6.54 2.07
CA ARG A 93 -18.15 6.36 2.27
C ARG A 93 -18.48 5.06 2.99
N TYR A 94 -17.79 3.98 2.66
CA TYR A 94 -17.97 2.69 3.32
C TYR A 94 -17.58 2.75 4.80
N ALA A 95 -16.40 3.27 5.12
CA ALA A 95 -15.89 3.40 6.48
C ALA A 95 -16.82 4.28 7.35
N ARG A 96 -17.31 5.39 6.80
CA ARG A 96 -18.27 6.27 7.48
C ARG A 96 -19.57 5.53 7.85
N ARG A 97 -20.15 4.75 6.92
CA ARG A 97 -21.34 3.94 7.21
C ARG A 97 -21.10 2.88 8.29
N ARG A 98 -19.85 2.50 8.53
CA ARG A 98 -19.43 1.56 9.59
C ARG A 98 -19.02 2.26 10.89
N GLY A 99 -19.20 3.59 10.99
CA GLY A 99 -19.02 4.37 12.22
C GLY A 99 -17.65 5.02 12.38
N VAL A 100 -16.81 5.07 11.33
CA VAL A 100 -15.57 5.86 11.36
C VAL A 100 -15.92 7.33 11.14
N PRO A 101 -15.56 8.25 12.06
CA PRO A 101 -15.85 9.68 11.91
C PRO A 101 -15.17 10.29 10.67
N VAL A 102 -15.81 11.26 10.03
CA VAL A 102 -15.24 11.95 8.85
C VAL A 102 -13.89 12.58 9.17
N SER A 103 -13.76 13.16 10.36
CA SER A 103 -12.53 13.79 10.83
C SER A 103 -11.35 12.83 11.00
N ALA A 104 -11.61 11.53 11.11
CA ALA A 104 -10.59 10.49 11.21
C ALA A 104 -10.16 9.94 9.84
N ILE A 105 -10.86 10.28 8.74
CA ILE A 105 -10.60 9.71 7.42
C ILE A 105 -9.80 10.69 6.57
N ILE A 106 -8.66 10.23 6.07
CA ILE A 106 -7.83 10.93 5.08
C ILE A 106 -8.02 10.21 3.74
N ILE A 107 -8.39 10.97 2.71
CA ILE A 107 -8.68 10.45 1.37
C ILE A 107 -7.51 10.79 0.44
N GLU A 108 -6.94 9.80 -0.18
CA GLU A 108 -5.97 9.93 -1.27
C GLU A 108 -6.59 9.31 -2.53
N ASN A 109 -7.00 10.11 -3.50
CA ASN A 109 -7.85 9.71 -4.62
C ASN A 109 -7.22 9.96 -6.00
N GLU A 110 -5.92 10.20 -6.08
CA GLU A 110 -5.21 10.49 -7.33
C GLU A 110 -4.42 9.29 -7.85
N SER A 111 -3.89 8.47 -6.96
CA SER A 111 -2.98 7.36 -7.27
C SER A 111 -3.65 6.23 -8.05
N ARG A 112 -3.03 5.77 -9.12
CA ARG A 112 -3.53 4.72 -10.02
C ARG A 112 -2.73 3.42 -9.97
N SER A 113 -1.63 3.41 -9.25
CA SER A 113 -0.77 2.24 -9.05
C SER A 113 -0.40 2.08 -7.59
N THR A 114 0.04 0.89 -7.22
CA THR A 114 0.50 0.63 -5.84
C THR A 114 1.68 1.52 -5.46
N SER A 115 2.62 1.74 -6.39
CA SER A 115 3.76 2.63 -6.17
C SER A 115 3.29 4.05 -5.86
N GLU A 116 2.42 4.63 -6.70
CA GLU A 116 1.85 5.95 -6.47
C GLU A 116 1.11 6.05 -5.13
N GLN A 117 0.30 5.02 -4.78
CA GLN A 117 -0.39 4.98 -3.48
C GLN A 117 0.61 5.02 -2.32
N MET A 118 1.69 4.23 -2.38
CA MET A 118 2.69 4.19 -1.31
C MET A 118 3.50 5.50 -1.23
N HIS A 119 3.83 6.13 -2.35
CA HIS A 119 4.43 7.47 -2.38
C HIS A 119 3.49 8.52 -1.77
N ALA A 120 2.20 8.46 -2.08
CA ALA A 120 1.20 9.35 -1.48
C ALA A 120 1.07 9.11 0.03
N VAL A 121 1.05 7.86 0.48
CA VAL A 121 1.07 7.51 1.91
C VAL A 121 2.32 8.08 2.59
N ALA A 122 3.50 7.94 1.98
CA ALA A 122 4.74 8.49 2.53
C ALA A 122 4.71 10.02 2.62
N ARG A 123 4.14 10.70 1.61
CA ARG A 123 3.91 12.16 1.64
C ARG A 123 2.96 12.56 2.77
N ILE A 124 1.81 11.87 2.91
CA ILE A 124 0.84 12.10 3.98
C ILE A 124 1.49 11.86 5.35
N ALA A 125 2.25 10.78 5.51
CA ALA A 125 2.94 10.46 6.75
C ALA A 125 3.90 11.59 7.18
N ARG A 126 4.70 12.10 6.25
CA ARG A 126 5.58 13.25 6.51
C ARG A 126 4.81 14.53 6.86
N GLN A 127 3.78 14.89 6.08
CA GLN A 127 2.99 16.10 6.28
C GLN A 127 2.21 16.09 7.59
N GLN A 128 1.72 14.93 8.00
CA GLN A 128 0.94 14.71 9.22
C GLN A 128 1.80 14.29 10.42
N GLN A 129 3.12 14.19 10.24
CA GLN A 129 4.10 13.77 11.26
C GLN A 129 3.73 12.41 11.89
N LEU A 130 3.31 11.45 11.04
CA LEU A 130 2.98 10.10 11.51
C LEU A 130 4.26 9.31 11.77
N GLY A 131 4.42 8.79 12.98
CA GLY A 131 5.56 7.98 13.40
C GLY A 131 5.50 6.56 12.83
N SER A 132 4.30 6.00 12.69
CA SER A 132 4.10 4.67 12.10
C SER A 132 2.69 4.49 11.53
N VAL A 133 2.54 3.49 10.64
CA VAL A 133 1.25 3.13 10.04
C VAL A 133 1.02 1.62 10.05
N VAL A 134 -0.26 1.21 10.04
CA VAL A 134 -0.65 -0.19 9.79
C VAL A 134 -1.19 -0.30 8.37
N LEU A 135 -0.53 -1.08 7.52
CA LEU A 135 -0.94 -1.32 6.14
C LEU A 135 -1.95 -2.47 6.07
N VAL A 136 -3.10 -2.22 5.47
CA VAL A 136 -4.16 -3.21 5.26
C VAL A 136 -4.30 -3.49 3.76
N SER A 137 -4.11 -4.75 3.39
CA SER A 137 -4.26 -5.25 2.02
C SER A 137 -4.47 -6.76 2.00
N ASP A 138 -4.42 -7.38 0.81
CA ASP A 138 -4.46 -8.84 0.69
C ASP A 138 -3.13 -9.47 1.09
N ARG A 139 -3.18 -10.73 1.52
CA ARG A 139 -2.03 -11.51 2.01
C ARG A 139 -0.88 -11.56 1.01
N PHE A 140 -1.16 -11.83 -0.27
CA PHE A 140 -0.14 -11.94 -1.32
C PHE A 140 0.56 -10.60 -1.60
N HIS A 141 -0.07 -9.47 -1.28
CA HIS A 141 0.41 -8.12 -1.57
C HIS A 141 1.31 -7.53 -0.47
N MET A 142 1.26 -8.10 0.74
CA MET A 142 1.83 -7.50 1.95
C MET A 142 3.35 -7.33 1.87
N LEU A 143 4.09 -8.33 1.34
CA LEU A 143 5.55 -8.22 1.22
C LEU A 143 5.96 -6.99 0.40
N ARG A 144 5.35 -6.78 -0.76
CA ARG A 144 5.68 -5.62 -1.61
C ARG A 144 5.40 -4.30 -0.91
N LEU A 145 4.27 -4.20 -0.22
CA LEU A 145 3.89 -2.98 0.51
C LEU A 145 4.89 -2.64 1.62
N LEU A 146 5.29 -3.63 2.42
CA LEU A 146 6.25 -3.43 3.50
C LEU A 146 7.64 -3.06 2.98
N LEU A 147 8.10 -3.71 1.91
CA LEU A 147 9.37 -3.35 1.26
C LEU A 147 9.34 -1.93 0.70
N THR A 148 8.24 -1.54 0.05
CA THR A 148 8.08 -0.18 -0.46
C THR A 148 7.99 0.84 0.68
N ALA A 149 7.23 0.57 1.75
CA ALA A 149 7.17 1.42 2.94
C ALA A 149 8.56 1.65 3.56
N TRP A 150 9.33 0.55 3.74
CA TRP A 150 10.69 0.63 4.25
C TRP A 150 11.57 1.52 3.37
N LYS A 151 11.53 1.34 2.06
CA LYS A 151 12.33 2.13 1.11
C LYS A 151 11.95 3.62 1.10
N LEU A 152 10.67 3.93 1.31
CA LEU A 152 10.15 5.29 1.40
C LEU A 152 10.34 5.93 2.79
N GLY A 153 10.95 5.21 3.73
CA GLY A 153 11.20 5.69 5.10
C GLY A 153 9.93 5.81 5.94
N VAL A 154 8.90 5.01 5.66
CA VAL A 154 7.65 4.95 6.43
C VAL A 154 7.69 3.73 7.35
N PRO A 155 7.81 3.88 8.69
CA PRO A 155 7.66 2.77 9.61
C PRO A 155 6.27 2.16 9.48
N ALA A 156 6.20 0.88 9.12
CA ALA A 156 4.94 0.25 8.79
C ALA A 156 4.83 -1.18 9.36
N HIS A 157 3.65 -1.49 9.87
CA HIS A 157 3.23 -2.83 10.30
C HIS A 157 2.25 -3.40 9.28
N GLY A 158 2.33 -4.70 9.00
CA GLY A 158 1.43 -5.37 8.07
C GLY A 158 0.26 -6.02 8.78
N SER A 159 -0.96 -5.75 8.33
CA SER A 159 -2.16 -6.44 8.80
C SER A 159 -3.01 -6.92 7.61
N PRO A 160 -2.71 -8.11 7.07
CA PRO A 160 -3.40 -8.63 5.90
C PRO A 160 -4.83 -9.06 6.24
N THR A 161 -5.80 -8.71 5.37
CA THR A 161 -7.16 -9.24 5.51
C THR A 161 -7.19 -10.74 5.24
N ARG A 162 -7.94 -11.47 6.08
CA ARG A 162 -8.15 -12.92 5.93
C ARG A 162 -9.49 -13.26 5.28
N SER A 163 -10.37 -12.28 5.13
CA SER A 163 -11.71 -12.42 4.54
C SER A 163 -11.77 -12.06 3.05
N SER A 164 -10.62 -11.87 2.40
CA SER A 164 -10.56 -11.64 0.95
C SER A 164 -11.16 -12.85 0.20
N PRO A 165 -11.96 -12.61 -0.85
CA PRO A 165 -12.48 -13.70 -1.69
C PRO A 165 -11.38 -14.41 -2.49
N ILE A 166 -10.16 -13.86 -2.53
CA ILE A 166 -9.01 -14.48 -3.19
C ILE A 166 -8.27 -15.33 -2.16
N ALA A 167 -8.55 -16.62 -2.13
CA ALA A 167 -7.81 -17.56 -1.29
C ALA A 167 -6.42 -17.81 -1.88
N LEU A 168 -5.40 -17.97 -1.02
CA LEU A 168 -4.04 -18.29 -1.51
C LEU A 168 -3.93 -19.69 -2.16
N THR A 169 -4.92 -20.54 -1.92
CA THR A 169 -4.98 -21.92 -2.41
C THR A 169 -5.75 -22.10 -3.70
N ASP A 170 -6.49 -21.09 -4.14
CA ASP A 170 -7.18 -21.13 -5.43
C ASP A 170 -6.26 -20.68 -6.59
N MET A 171 -6.69 -20.93 -7.82
CA MET A 171 -5.89 -20.58 -9.01
C MET A 171 -5.62 -19.07 -9.13
N ALA A 172 -6.54 -18.23 -8.66
CA ALA A 172 -6.35 -16.79 -8.67
C ALA A 172 -5.30 -16.38 -7.64
N GLY A 173 -5.38 -16.89 -6.41
CA GLY A 173 -4.40 -16.62 -5.36
C GLY A 173 -3.00 -17.10 -5.72
N ILE A 174 -2.86 -18.31 -6.30
CA ILE A 174 -1.57 -18.83 -6.79
C ILE A 174 -0.98 -17.87 -7.83
N ARG A 175 -1.78 -17.41 -8.81
CA ARG A 175 -1.31 -16.45 -9.83
C ARG A 175 -0.86 -15.13 -9.20
N TYR A 176 -1.57 -14.63 -8.19
CA TYR A 176 -1.15 -13.42 -7.47
C TYR A 176 0.14 -13.64 -6.70
N VAL A 177 0.29 -14.74 -5.98
CA VAL A 177 1.54 -15.08 -5.25
C VAL A 177 2.73 -15.14 -6.22
N LEU A 178 2.58 -15.83 -7.35
CA LEU A 178 3.63 -15.91 -8.38
C LEU A 178 3.94 -14.54 -8.98
N ALA A 179 2.94 -13.72 -9.25
CA ALA A 179 3.15 -12.37 -9.75
C ALA A 179 3.86 -11.48 -8.71
N GLU A 180 3.46 -11.54 -7.44
CA GLU A 180 4.07 -10.75 -6.38
C GLU A 180 5.48 -11.23 -6.03
N SER A 181 5.80 -12.52 -6.20
CA SER A 181 7.16 -13.04 -6.02
C SER A 181 8.19 -12.43 -6.98
N VAL A 182 7.71 -11.89 -8.12
CA VAL A 182 8.54 -11.14 -9.07
C VAL A 182 8.45 -9.63 -8.82
N LYS A 183 7.24 -9.13 -8.58
CA LYS A 183 6.98 -7.69 -8.41
C LYS A 183 7.59 -7.13 -7.12
N ALA A 184 7.61 -7.88 -6.02
CA ALA A 184 8.12 -7.39 -4.74
C ALA A 184 9.64 -7.11 -4.78
N PRO A 185 10.51 -8.03 -5.26
CA PRO A 185 11.92 -7.72 -5.47
C PRO A 185 12.17 -6.60 -6.49
N LEU A 186 11.40 -6.56 -7.58
CA LEU A 186 11.52 -5.51 -8.60
C LEU A 186 11.14 -4.15 -8.05
N ALA A 187 10.04 -4.03 -7.32
CA ALA A 187 9.66 -2.79 -6.66
C ALA A 187 10.77 -2.33 -5.70
N PHE A 188 11.33 -3.24 -4.91
CA PHE A 188 12.45 -2.93 -4.03
C PHE A 188 13.68 -2.39 -4.78
N ILE A 189 13.99 -2.90 -5.97
CA ILE A 189 15.14 -2.46 -6.76
C ILE A 189 14.84 -1.14 -7.49
N LEU A 190 13.65 -1.02 -8.10
CA LEU A 190 13.30 0.05 -9.03
C LEU A 190 12.61 1.26 -8.35
N GLU A 191 12.03 1.10 -7.18
CA GLU A 191 11.43 2.21 -6.45
C GLU A 191 12.52 3.19 -6.05
N ASP A 192 12.42 4.46 -6.42
CA ASP A 192 13.35 5.48 -5.94
C ASP A 192 13.05 5.76 -4.46
N GLY A 193 14.04 5.53 -3.61
CA GLY A 193 13.95 5.92 -2.20
C GLY A 193 13.73 7.42 -2.12
N GLY A 194 12.57 7.84 -1.65
CA GLY A 194 12.10 9.23 -1.70
C GLY A 194 12.92 10.24 -0.92
N ALA A 195 14.13 10.52 -1.38
CA ALA A 195 14.82 11.77 -1.16
C ALA A 195 14.34 12.77 -2.22
N SER A 196 13.07 13.18 -2.14
CA SER A 196 12.60 14.29 -2.96
C SER A 196 13.30 15.56 -2.48
N ASN A 197 14.07 16.09 -3.37
CA ASN A 197 14.70 17.41 -3.34
C ASN A 197 13.60 18.51 -3.40
N ASP A 198 12.70 18.58 -2.43
CA ASP A 198 11.71 19.65 -2.27
C ASP A 198 12.29 20.84 -1.51
N GLY A 199 13.49 21.27 -1.90
CA GLY A 199 14.17 22.37 -1.22
C GLY A 199 15.11 23.17 -2.09
N ALA A 200 14.66 23.76 -3.20
CA ALA A 200 15.40 24.88 -3.80
C ALA A 200 14.61 25.56 -4.94
N THR A 201 13.52 26.28 -4.63
CA THR A 201 13.13 27.46 -5.41
C THR A 201 12.36 28.44 -4.51
N ALA A 202 13.02 28.92 -3.46
CA ALA A 202 12.67 30.21 -2.89
C ALA A 202 13.36 31.27 -3.77
N GLY A 203 12.65 31.71 -4.80
CA GLY A 203 13.12 32.77 -5.69
C GLY A 203 13.40 34.05 -4.93
N THR A 204 14.64 34.46 -4.99
CA THR A 204 15.10 35.81 -4.67
C THR A 204 14.47 36.80 -5.65
N THR A 205 13.35 37.42 -5.30
CA THR A 205 12.91 38.67 -5.91
C THR A 205 13.59 39.81 -5.17
N ARG A 206 14.76 40.22 -5.66
CA ARG A 206 15.35 41.52 -5.33
C ARG A 206 14.41 42.61 -5.82
N GLY A 207 13.86 43.38 -4.90
CA GLY A 207 13.26 44.67 -5.20
C GLY A 207 14.32 45.63 -5.71
N THR A 208 14.09 46.17 -6.87
CA THR A 208 14.70 47.42 -7.34
C THR A 208 13.68 48.53 -7.14
N ALA A 209 13.92 49.31 -6.07
CA ALA A 209 13.38 50.64 -5.97
C ALA A 209 14.18 51.55 -6.89
N ALA A 210 13.51 52.30 -7.73
CA ALA A 210 14.07 53.51 -8.34
C ALA A 210 12.98 54.52 -8.62
N LYS A 211 13.11 55.65 -7.94
CA LYS A 211 12.66 57.02 -8.28
C LYS A 211 11.25 57.27 -8.72
#